data_3dcacb05e80a6db5ef586de99601dbdd
#
_entry.id   3dcacb05e80a6db5ef586de99601dbdd
#
_cell.length_a   1.000
_cell.length_b   1.000
_cell.length_c   1.000
_cell.angle_alpha   90.00
_cell.angle_beta   90.00
_cell.angle_gamma   90.00
#
_symmetry.space_group_name_H-M   'P 1'
#
loop_
_entity.id
_entity.type
_entity.pdbx_description
1 polymer ?
#
loop_
_entity_poly.entity_id
_entity_poly.type
_entity_poly.pdbx_seq_one_letter_code
_entity_poly.pdbx_strand_id
1 'polypeptide(L)'
;MKIGLCAWSFTGSHRTAGREPDPHLAGGLLALTNQYGLASIEGASGWFEGMNETQISDFQRSLGSKGIFVDTGGQNYAEDLTPLTQAIEVAVRMGSPVVRTTISGLLEGDRRSLGFQGWRDHLANLVKPLQRAAAAAQEAGVVIGIENHQDICSHELAWLCEQIGGSQVGVTMDVGNAYAVGETPASFARRVQPFLKHVHLKDYTVHPTESGYRLKRCALGDGIVDWPAMLAWFDAECPQLEGCIELGATTARHIRLFEPSWWETYPERPFIPDAIEALGDLQRAAQPAGTDWRTPHEAEESADVCALYEIDQIERSVAYLKSISF
;
A
#
# COMPACT_ATOMS: atom_id res chain seq x y z
N MET A 1 -5.87 -1.56 -16.74
CA MET A 1 -5.97 -0.80 -15.47
C MET A 1 -5.26 0.53 -15.62
N LYS A 2 -5.76 1.66 -15.06
CA LYS A 2 -5.01 2.93 -15.01
C LYS A 2 -4.07 2.93 -13.82
N ILE A 3 -2.83 3.42 -14.02
CA ILE A 3 -1.79 3.44 -13.00
C ILE A 3 -1.34 4.87 -12.72
N GLY A 4 -1.33 5.24 -11.44
CA GLY A 4 -0.88 6.50 -10.89
C GLY A 4 0.43 6.40 -10.11
N LEU A 5 0.72 7.45 -9.36
CA LEU A 5 1.90 7.55 -8.50
C LEU A 5 1.46 7.95 -7.08
N CYS A 6 1.85 7.15 -6.10
CA CYS A 6 1.64 7.44 -4.69
C CYS A 6 2.84 8.18 -4.09
N ALA A 7 2.58 9.20 -3.29
CA ALA A 7 3.59 9.98 -2.57
C ALA A 7 4.47 9.11 -1.66
N TRP A 8 3.91 8.02 -1.15
CA TRP A 8 4.63 7.08 -0.30
C TRP A 8 5.61 6.17 -1.05
N SER A 9 5.73 6.32 -2.39
CA SER A 9 6.88 5.80 -3.14
C SER A 9 8.20 6.46 -2.73
N PHE A 10 8.12 7.63 -2.13
CA PHE A 10 9.25 8.46 -1.74
C PHE A 10 9.33 8.60 -0.22
N THR A 11 10.54 8.86 0.25
CA THR A 11 10.80 9.23 1.65
C THR A 11 11.04 10.75 1.74
N GLY A 12 11.35 11.26 2.93
CA GLY A 12 11.73 12.67 3.11
C GLY A 12 13.07 13.08 2.46
N SER A 13 13.73 12.17 1.75
CA SER A 13 15.06 12.38 1.16
C SER A 13 15.10 13.50 0.14
N HIS A 14 14.07 13.63 -0.71
CA HIS A 14 13.96 14.73 -1.68
C HIS A 14 14.01 16.10 -1.01
N ARG A 15 13.19 16.28 0.02
CA ARG A 15 13.14 17.54 0.78
C ARG A 15 14.46 17.82 1.50
N THR A 16 15.04 16.80 2.13
CA THR A 16 16.31 16.93 2.85
C THR A 16 17.46 17.27 1.91
N ALA A 17 17.46 16.72 0.69
CA ALA A 17 18.45 17.02 -0.35
C ALA A 17 18.19 18.33 -1.11
N GLY A 18 17.05 18.99 -0.86
CA GLY A 18 16.65 20.19 -1.59
C GLY A 18 16.37 19.95 -3.08
N ARG A 19 15.90 18.74 -3.43
CA ARG A 19 15.58 18.36 -4.81
C ARG A 19 14.14 18.70 -5.16
N GLU A 20 13.98 19.28 -6.35
CA GLU A 20 12.67 19.57 -6.93
C GLU A 20 12.41 18.67 -8.16
N PRO A 21 11.15 18.28 -8.41
CA PRO A 21 9.98 18.58 -7.57
C PRO A 21 9.94 17.73 -6.29
N ASP A 22 9.45 18.30 -5.17
CA ASP A 22 9.25 17.56 -3.91
C ASP A 22 7.98 16.67 -4.01
N PRO A 23 8.11 15.35 -4.04
CA PRO A 23 6.95 14.42 -4.18
C PRO A 23 6.02 14.40 -2.97
N HIS A 24 6.43 14.97 -1.82
CA HIS A 24 5.58 15.13 -0.65
C HIS A 24 4.76 16.42 -0.65
N LEU A 25 4.75 17.13 -1.78
CA LEU A 25 3.83 18.22 -2.06
C LEU A 25 2.94 17.83 -3.25
N ALA A 26 1.65 18.14 -3.16
CA ALA A 26 0.68 17.77 -4.20
C ALA A 26 1.10 18.22 -5.62
N GLY A 27 1.62 19.46 -5.75
CA GLY A 27 2.14 19.98 -7.02
C GLY A 27 3.41 19.28 -7.50
N GLY A 28 4.30 18.89 -6.59
CA GLY A 28 5.53 18.16 -6.92
C GLY A 28 5.23 16.73 -7.39
N LEU A 29 4.33 16.03 -6.71
CA LEU A 29 3.91 14.70 -7.14
C LEU A 29 3.19 14.75 -8.50
N LEU A 30 2.35 15.75 -8.73
CA LEU A 30 1.69 15.97 -10.01
C LEU A 30 2.70 16.24 -11.14
N ALA A 31 3.76 16.99 -10.87
CA ALA A 31 4.82 17.23 -11.84
C ALA A 31 5.53 15.93 -12.25
N LEU A 32 5.89 15.06 -11.29
CA LEU A 32 6.46 13.75 -11.56
C LEU A 32 5.48 12.83 -12.32
N THR A 33 4.21 12.83 -11.91
CA THR A 33 3.16 12.06 -12.58
C THR A 33 3.00 12.47 -14.04
N ASN A 34 3.09 13.78 -14.34
CA ASN A 34 3.10 14.29 -15.71
C ASN A 34 4.35 13.87 -16.48
N GLN A 35 5.52 13.97 -15.87
CA GLN A 35 6.80 13.58 -16.48
C GLN A 35 6.79 12.11 -16.90
N TYR A 36 6.24 11.22 -16.09
CA TYR A 36 6.20 9.78 -16.35
C TYR A 36 4.99 9.33 -17.17
N GLY A 37 4.02 10.22 -17.41
CA GLY A 37 2.80 9.91 -18.17
C GLY A 37 1.83 9.01 -17.41
N LEU A 38 1.84 9.07 -16.07
CA LEU A 38 0.94 8.29 -15.21
C LEU A 38 -0.45 8.94 -15.10
N ALA A 39 -1.45 8.16 -14.69
CA ALA A 39 -2.87 8.53 -14.80
C ALA A 39 -3.42 9.30 -13.60
N SER A 40 -2.83 9.15 -12.41
CA SER A 40 -3.33 9.74 -11.17
C SER A 40 -2.23 10.01 -10.17
N ILE A 41 -2.54 10.82 -9.17
CA ILE A 41 -1.73 10.98 -7.96
C ILE A 41 -2.45 10.41 -6.76
N GLU A 42 -1.69 9.97 -5.76
CA GLU A 42 -2.21 9.58 -4.45
C GLU A 42 -1.35 10.20 -3.35
N GLY A 43 -2.00 10.82 -2.37
CA GLY A 43 -1.27 11.42 -1.28
C GLY A 43 -2.12 11.91 -0.10
N ALA A 44 -1.45 12.45 0.90
CA ALA A 44 -2.03 12.75 2.19
C ALA A 44 -3.19 13.76 2.12
N SER A 45 -4.27 13.47 2.84
CA SER A 45 -5.41 14.41 3.02
C SER A 45 -4.95 15.79 3.52
N GLY A 46 -3.96 15.80 4.39
CA GLY A 46 -3.39 17.02 4.96
C GLY A 46 -2.86 18.03 3.95
N TRP A 47 -2.59 17.61 2.71
CA TRP A 47 -2.22 18.56 1.65
C TRP A 47 -3.33 19.56 1.33
N PHE A 48 -4.58 19.17 1.55
CA PHE A 48 -5.77 19.89 1.09
C PHE A 48 -6.65 20.43 2.21
N GLU A 49 -6.42 20.03 3.47
CA GLU A 49 -7.25 20.40 4.62
C GLU A 49 -7.37 21.91 4.82
N GLY A 50 -6.26 22.65 4.66
CA GLY A 50 -6.23 24.11 4.81
C GLY A 50 -6.59 24.92 3.56
N MET A 51 -6.86 24.25 2.42
CA MET A 51 -7.14 24.94 1.16
C MET A 51 -8.57 25.51 1.14
N ASN A 52 -8.69 26.76 0.66
CA ASN A 52 -9.98 27.35 0.35
C ASN A 52 -10.51 26.86 -1.03
N GLU A 53 -11.76 27.18 -1.36
CA GLU A 53 -12.43 26.69 -2.58
C GLU A 53 -11.72 27.15 -3.88
N THR A 54 -11.11 28.33 -3.88
CA THR A 54 -10.34 28.81 -5.03
C THR A 54 -9.09 27.96 -5.23
N GLN A 55 -8.34 27.68 -4.16
CA GLN A 55 -7.14 26.85 -4.19
C GLN A 55 -7.46 25.41 -4.62
N ILE A 56 -8.56 24.84 -4.13
CA ILE A 56 -9.08 23.52 -4.55
C ILE A 56 -9.38 23.53 -6.05
N SER A 57 -10.15 24.52 -6.52
CA SER A 57 -10.52 24.64 -7.95
C SER A 57 -9.29 24.85 -8.85
N ASP A 58 -8.30 25.60 -8.39
CA ASP A 58 -7.05 25.81 -9.12
C ASP A 58 -6.25 24.53 -9.22
N PHE A 59 -6.14 23.77 -8.14
CA PHE A 59 -5.46 22.49 -8.14
C PHE A 59 -6.19 21.45 -9.01
N GLN A 60 -7.51 21.35 -8.90
CA GLN A 60 -8.32 20.48 -9.77
C GLN A 60 -8.11 20.81 -11.26
N ARG A 61 -8.03 22.09 -11.61
CA ARG A 61 -7.68 22.50 -12.99
C ARG A 61 -6.28 22.04 -13.40
N SER A 62 -5.32 22.07 -12.48
CA SER A 62 -3.95 21.60 -12.75
C SER A 62 -3.87 20.08 -12.93
N LEU A 63 -4.74 19.30 -12.29
CA LEU A 63 -4.86 17.85 -12.53
C LEU A 63 -5.25 17.54 -13.99
N GLY A 64 -6.07 18.38 -14.63
CA GLY A 64 -6.56 18.15 -15.98
C GLY A 64 -7.42 16.89 -16.05
N SER A 65 -6.96 15.88 -16.79
CA SER A 65 -7.65 14.57 -16.91
C SER A 65 -7.14 13.52 -15.94
N LYS A 66 -6.23 13.87 -15.04
CA LYS A 66 -5.66 12.92 -14.07
C LYS A 66 -6.59 12.71 -12.88
N GLY A 67 -6.60 11.48 -12.37
CA GLY A 67 -7.27 11.13 -11.13
C GLY A 67 -6.50 11.62 -9.90
N ILE A 68 -7.20 11.62 -8.77
CA ILE A 68 -6.62 11.84 -7.45
C ILE A 68 -7.18 10.82 -6.48
N PHE A 69 -6.33 10.27 -5.63
CA PHE A 69 -6.68 9.43 -4.49
C PHE A 69 -6.17 10.08 -3.22
N VAL A 70 -7.00 10.06 -2.19
CA VAL A 70 -6.68 10.64 -0.88
C VAL A 70 -6.25 9.55 0.06
N ASP A 71 -5.18 9.82 0.81
CA ASP A 71 -4.60 8.91 1.77
C ASP A 71 -4.66 9.49 3.18
N THR A 72 -4.98 8.66 4.15
CA THR A 72 -4.86 9.00 5.57
C THR A 72 -4.26 7.85 6.36
N GLY A 73 -3.30 8.15 7.23
CA GLY A 73 -2.76 7.19 8.16
C GLY A 73 -3.70 7.03 9.37
N GLY A 74 -4.18 5.81 9.61
CA GLY A 74 -4.97 5.50 10.79
C GLY A 74 -4.42 4.27 11.50
N GLN A 75 -4.28 4.34 12.83
CA GLN A 75 -3.74 3.23 13.60
C GLN A 75 -4.72 2.73 14.68
N ASN A 76 -5.54 3.62 15.22
CA ASN A 76 -6.46 3.27 16.29
C ASN A 76 -7.80 4.02 16.17
N TYR A 77 -8.60 3.65 15.19
CA TYR A 77 -9.94 4.23 14.97
C TYR A 77 -10.96 3.88 16.08
N ALA A 78 -10.61 2.96 16.97
CA ALA A 78 -11.43 2.73 18.18
C ALA A 78 -11.39 3.93 19.13
N GLU A 79 -10.25 4.67 19.15
CA GLU A 79 -10.05 5.84 20.01
C GLU A 79 -10.38 7.14 19.28
N ASP A 80 -9.92 7.31 18.06
CA ASP A 80 -10.08 8.55 17.29
C ASP A 80 -10.41 8.28 15.82
N LEU A 81 -11.61 8.61 15.40
CA LEU A 81 -12.08 8.49 14.02
C LEU A 81 -11.89 9.78 13.20
N THR A 82 -11.49 10.88 13.85
CA THR A 82 -11.39 12.22 13.25
C THR A 82 -10.53 12.25 11.99
N PRO A 83 -9.33 11.63 11.94
CA PRO A 83 -8.51 11.66 10.74
C PRO A 83 -9.20 11.04 9.51
N LEU A 84 -9.95 9.96 9.71
CA LEU A 84 -10.68 9.31 8.61
C LEU A 84 -11.88 10.13 8.14
N THR A 85 -12.62 10.74 9.06
CA THR A 85 -13.76 11.60 8.70
C THR A 85 -13.32 12.87 7.97
N GLN A 86 -12.22 13.49 8.39
CA GLN A 86 -11.61 14.62 7.69
C GLN A 86 -11.11 14.23 6.29
N ALA A 87 -10.48 13.06 6.15
CA ALA A 87 -10.05 12.57 4.85
C ALA A 87 -11.22 12.32 3.89
N ILE A 88 -12.38 11.84 4.39
CA ILE A 88 -13.60 11.71 3.57
C ILE A 88 -14.07 13.09 3.08
N GLU A 89 -14.08 14.11 3.94
CA GLU A 89 -14.43 15.48 3.54
C GLU A 89 -13.49 16.04 2.47
N VAL A 90 -12.18 15.82 2.65
CA VAL A 90 -11.16 16.18 1.66
C VAL A 90 -11.37 15.44 0.34
N ALA A 91 -11.67 14.14 0.39
CA ALA A 91 -11.92 13.33 -0.79
C ALA A 91 -13.10 13.87 -1.61
N VAL A 92 -14.20 14.24 -0.96
CA VAL A 92 -15.35 14.90 -1.62
C VAL A 92 -14.92 16.18 -2.32
N ARG A 93 -14.22 17.07 -1.62
CA ARG A 93 -13.77 18.37 -2.16
C ARG A 93 -12.81 18.20 -3.33
N MET A 94 -11.96 17.17 -3.28
CA MET A 94 -10.97 16.90 -4.32
C MET A 94 -11.51 16.05 -5.49
N GLY A 95 -12.66 15.40 -5.32
CA GLY A 95 -13.21 14.45 -6.29
C GLY A 95 -12.49 13.09 -6.28
N SER A 96 -11.90 12.72 -5.13
CA SER A 96 -11.29 11.40 -4.93
C SER A 96 -12.38 10.34 -4.73
N PRO A 97 -12.39 9.25 -5.50
CA PRO A 97 -13.37 8.19 -5.31
C PRO A 97 -13.05 7.28 -4.11
N VAL A 98 -11.79 7.25 -3.69
CA VAL A 98 -11.30 6.38 -2.62
C VAL A 98 -10.51 7.18 -1.60
N VAL A 99 -10.72 6.87 -0.33
CA VAL A 99 -9.83 7.24 0.79
C VAL A 99 -9.10 5.97 1.22
N ARG A 100 -7.80 5.89 0.95
CA ARG A 100 -6.96 4.81 1.45
C ARG A 100 -6.65 5.04 2.93
N THR A 101 -6.63 3.98 3.72
CA THR A 101 -6.23 4.03 5.12
C THR A 101 -5.58 2.74 5.60
N THR A 102 -4.80 2.84 6.68
CA THR A 102 -4.29 1.71 7.46
C THR A 102 -5.11 1.53 8.74
N ILE A 103 -4.94 0.42 9.43
CA ILE A 103 -5.64 0.11 10.68
C ILE A 103 -4.71 -0.14 11.86
N SER A 104 -3.42 -0.23 11.61
CA SER A 104 -2.40 -0.37 12.66
C SER A 104 -1.07 0.22 12.21
N GLY A 105 -0.11 0.33 13.15
CA GLY A 105 1.28 0.70 12.86
C GLY A 105 2.22 -0.52 12.79
N LEU A 106 1.68 -1.74 12.80
CA LEU A 106 2.48 -2.96 12.75
C LEU A 106 3.02 -3.20 11.34
N LEU A 107 4.23 -3.72 11.26
CA LEU A 107 4.93 -4.02 10.01
C LEU A 107 5.52 -5.44 10.07
N GLU A 108 6.00 -5.93 8.92
CA GLU A 108 6.75 -7.20 8.82
C GLU A 108 5.93 -8.44 9.21
N GLY A 109 4.60 -8.32 9.27
CA GLY A 109 3.73 -9.37 9.80
C GLY A 109 3.93 -9.63 11.30
N ASP A 110 4.74 -8.82 11.98
CA ASP A 110 5.10 -9.08 13.37
C ASP A 110 4.08 -8.49 14.34
N ARG A 111 3.17 -9.33 14.78
CA ARG A 111 2.09 -8.99 15.70
C ARG A 111 2.34 -9.47 17.13
N ARG A 112 3.57 -9.95 17.45
CA ARG A 112 3.91 -10.55 18.74
C ARG A 112 3.74 -9.58 19.91
N SER A 113 3.88 -8.27 19.69
CA SER A 113 3.62 -7.24 20.70
C SER A 113 2.18 -7.23 21.22
N LEU A 114 1.21 -7.64 20.39
CA LEU A 114 -0.21 -7.76 20.74
C LEU A 114 -0.58 -9.22 21.09
N GLY A 115 0.10 -10.18 20.50
CA GLY A 115 -0.27 -11.58 20.52
C GLY A 115 -1.58 -11.84 19.78
N PHE A 116 -1.97 -13.11 19.69
CA PHE A 116 -3.17 -13.52 18.93
C PHE A 116 -4.46 -12.87 19.45
N GLN A 117 -4.69 -12.92 20.76
CA GLN A 117 -5.93 -12.37 21.32
C GLN A 117 -5.96 -10.84 21.22
N GLY A 118 -4.86 -10.14 21.52
CA GLY A 118 -4.81 -8.68 21.43
C GLY A 118 -5.03 -8.18 19.99
N TRP A 119 -4.53 -8.90 18.99
CA TRP A 119 -4.82 -8.58 17.58
C TRP A 119 -6.30 -8.78 17.23
N ARG A 120 -6.91 -9.88 17.66
CA ARG A 120 -8.34 -10.12 17.45
C ARG A 120 -9.21 -9.05 18.12
N ASP A 121 -8.86 -8.68 19.34
CA ASP A 121 -9.58 -7.62 20.08
C ASP A 121 -9.42 -6.27 19.37
N HIS A 122 -8.24 -5.96 18.84
CA HIS A 122 -8.00 -4.78 18.01
C HIS A 122 -8.94 -4.76 16.81
N LEU A 123 -8.98 -5.83 16.00
CA LEU A 123 -9.88 -5.89 14.84
C LEU A 123 -11.36 -5.78 15.23
N ALA A 124 -11.78 -6.46 16.30
CA ALA A 124 -13.17 -6.40 16.78
C ALA A 124 -13.57 -4.98 17.23
N ASN A 125 -12.65 -4.25 17.87
CA ASN A 125 -12.86 -2.88 18.33
C ASN A 125 -12.94 -1.88 17.17
N LEU A 126 -12.40 -2.19 15.99
CA LEU A 126 -12.48 -1.36 14.80
C LEU A 126 -13.84 -1.43 14.09
N VAL A 127 -14.60 -2.52 14.24
CA VAL A 127 -15.84 -2.75 13.48
C VAL A 127 -16.83 -1.60 13.63
N LYS A 128 -17.19 -1.23 14.84
CA LYS A 128 -18.18 -0.16 15.08
C LYS A 128 -17.73 1.23 14.62
N PRO A 129 -16.49 1.68 14.90
CA PRO A 129 -15.98 2.92 14.34
C PRO A 129 -15.99 2.95 12.82
N LEU A 130 -15.54 1.87 12.17
CA LEU A 130 -15.52 1.81 10.71
C LEU A 130 -16.92 1.69 10.10
N GLN A 131 -17.90 1.10 10.79
CA GLN A 131 -19.31 1.16 10.38
C GLN A 131 -19.85 2.62 10.36
N ARG A 132 -19.47 3.44 11.35
CA ARG A 132 -19.82 4.87 11.35
C ARG A 132 -19.15 5.64 10.21
N ALA A 133 -17.85 5.36 9.96
CA ALA A 133 -17.15 5.95 8.83
C ALA A 133 -17.74 5.52 7.48
N ALA A 134 -18.14 4.25 7.34
CA ALA A 134 -18.79 3.72 6.15
C ALA A 134 -20.12 4.44 5.85
N ALA A 135 -20.93 4.75 6.88
CA ALA A 135 -22.17 5.51 6.72
C ALA A 135 -21.88 6.93 6.21
N ALA A 136 -20.88 7.62 6.78
CA ALA A 136 -20.47 8.95 6.32
C ALA A 136 -19.91 8.89 4.88
N ALA A 137 -19.11 7.89 4.54
CA ALA A 137 -18.58 7.68 3.20
C ALA A 137 -19.70 7.40 2.17
N GLN A 138 -20.77 6.69 2.58
CA GLN A 138 -21.95 6.45 1.75
C GLN A 138 -22.70 7.74 1.43
N GLU A 139 -22.93 8.58 2.41
CA GLU A 139 -23.57 9.89 2.23
C GLU A 139 -22.72 10.79 1.32
N ALA A 140 -21.40 10.68 1.42
CA ALA A 140 -20.43 11.44 0.66
C ALA A 140 -20.17 10.90 -0.76
N GLY A 141 -20.61 9.68 -1.08
CA GLY A 141 -20.32 9.03 -2.36
C GLY A 141 -18.86 8.61 -2.54
N VAL A 142 -18.14 8.37 -1.44
CA VAL A 142 -16.72 7.99 -1.38
C VAL A 142 -16.59 6.56 -0.85
N VAL A 143 -15.49 5.89 -1.17
CA VAL A 143 -15.17 4.55 -0.67
C VAL A 143 -13.96 4.61 0.27
N ILE A 144 -13.98 3.87 1.36
CA ILE A 144 -12.83 3.66 2.23
C ILE A 144 -12.12 2.37 1.79
N GLY A 145 -10.84 2.47 1.44
CA GLY A 145 -9.97 1.34 1.12
C GLY A 145 -9.02 1.04 2.27
N ILE A 146 -9.24 -0.05 2.99
CA ILE A 146 -8.34 -0.51 4.06
C ILE A 146 -7.18 -1.27 3.43
N GLU A 147 -5.95 -0.80 3.67
CA GLU A 147 -4.76 -1.43 3.11
C GLU A 147 -4.26 -2.59 3.96
N ASN A 148 -3.76 -3.63 3.29
CA ASN A 148 -2.94 -4.66 3.90
C ASN A 148 -1.50 -4.15 4.08
N HIS A 149 -1.28 -3.33 5.10
CA HIS A 149 0.00 -2.65 5.38
C HIS A 149 1.02 -3.56 6.10
N GLN A 150 1.11 -4.85 5.71
CA GLN A 150 1.97 -5.89 6.30
C GLN A 150 1.50 -6.40 7.68
N ASP A 151 0.33 -6.04 8.11
CA ASP A 151 -0.19 -6.33 9.46
C ASP A 151 -1.35 -7.33 9.46
N ILE A 152 -2.14 -7.37 8.40
CA ILE A 152 -3.38 -8.14 8.30
C ILE A 152 -3.34 -9.14 7.15
N CYS A 153 -3.73 -10.38 7.42
CA CYS A 153 -3.88 -11.38 6.38
C CYS A 153 -5.21 -11.26 5.64
N SER A 154 -5.29 -11.84 4.45
CA SER A 154 -6.47 -11.73 3.59
C SER A 154 -7.76 -12.24 4.23
N HIS A 155 -7.69 -13.30 5.04
CA HIS A 155 -8.85 -13.84 5.78
C HIS A 155 -9.40 -12.85 6.80
N GLU A 156 -8.52 -12.19 7.54
CA GLU A 156 -8.90 -11.22 8.56
C GLU A 156 -9.43 -9.94 7.91
N LEU A 157 -8.81 -9.50 6.80
CA LEU A 157 -9.24 -8.30 6.08
C LEU A 157 -10.61 -8.50 5.41
N ALA A 158 -10.85 -9.65 4.78
CA ALA A 158 -12.16 -10.01 4.26
C ALA A 158 -13.21 -10.08 5.37
N TRP A 159 -12.89 -10.75 6.49
CA TRP A 159 -13.76 -10.78 7.66
C TRP A 159 -14.09 -9.38 8.17
N LEU A 160 -13.10 -8.49 8.28
CA LEU A 160 -13.32 -7.12 8.75
C LEU A 160 -14.29 -6.37 7.81
N CYS A 161 -14.09 -6.46 6.49
CA CYS A 161 -15.00 -5.88 5.50
C CYS A 161 -16.43 -6.43 5.61
N GLU A 162 -16.57 -7.75 5.82
CA GLU A 162 -17.87 -8.39 6.04
C GLU A 162 -18.58 -7.88 7.31
N GLN A 163 -17.83 -7.72 8.43
CA GLN A 163 -18.39 -7.23 9.69
C GLN A 163 -18.79 -5.76 9.59
N ILE A 164 -18.04 -4.94 8.86
CA ILE A 164 -18.41 -3.55 8.63
C ILE A 164 -19.65 -3.49 7.75
N GLY A 165 -19.68 -4.27 6.68
CA GLY A 165 -20.79 -4.32 5.73
C GLY A 165 -20.85 -3.10 4.79
N GLY A 166 -21.76 -3.19 3.82
CA GLY A 166 -21.95 -2.12 2.82
C GLY A 166 -20.94 -2.14 1.69
N SER A 167 -21.11 -1.24 0.71
CA SER A 167 -20.26 -1.13 -0.48
C SER A 167 -19.17 -0.06 -0.33
N GLN A 168 -19.23 0.77 0.71
CA GLN A 168 -18.38 1.93 0.93
C GLN A 168 -17.12 1.63 1.75
N VAL A 169 -16.92 0.38 2.17
CA VAL A 169 -15.66 -0.10 2.73
C VAL A 169 -15.18 -1.28 1.93
N GLY A 170 -13.90 -1.33 1.67
CA GLY A 170 -13.25 -2.42 0.98
C GLY A 170 -11.74 -2.37 1.19
N VAL A 171 -11.02 -2.91 0.25
CA VAL A 171 -9.58 -3.16 0.35
C VAL A 171 -8.82 -2.29 -0.64
N THR A 172 -7.80 -1.59 -0.17
CA THR A 172 -6.65 -1.17 -0.96
C THR A 172 -5.60 -2.26 -0.84
N MET A 173 -5.40 -3.02 -1.91
CA MET A 173 -4.43 -4.11 -1.88
C MET A 173 -3.04 -3.61 -2.23
N ASP A 174 -2.11 -3.61 -1.27
CA ASP A 174 -0.69 -3.53 -1.56
C ASP A 174 -0.20 -4.95 -1.93
N VAL A 175 0.16 -5.11 -3.22
CA VAL A 175 0.44 -6.41 -3.82
C VAL A 175 1.65 -7.09 -3.15
N GLY A 176 2.75 -6.37 -3.00
CA GLY A 176 3.97 -6.90 -2.40
C GLY A 176 3.83 -7.27 -0.92
N ASN A 177 2.96 -6.56 -0.21
CA ASN A 177 2.76 -6.75 1.23
C ASN A 177 2.09 -8.08 1.59
N ALA A 178 1.49 -8.80 0.64
CA ALA A 178 0.95 -10.13 0.87
C ALA A 178 2.04 -11.10 1.39
N TYR A 179 3.25 -11.01 0.87
CA TYR A 179 4.37 -11.85 1.34
C TYR A 179 4.76 -11.58 2.80
N ALA A 180 4.54 -10.38 3.30
CA ALA A 180 4.85 -10.05 4.69
C ALA A 180 3.97 -10.79 5.71
N VAL A 181 2.81 -11.27 5.29
CA VAL A 181 1.89 -12.07 6.10
C VAL A 181 1.85 -13.56 5.71
N GLY A 182 2.81 -14.00 4.90
CA GLY A 182 2.95 -15.40 4.48
C GLY A 182 1.92 -15.84 3.44
N GLU A 183 1.42 -14.93 2.61
CA GLU A 183 0.52 -15.23 1.50
C GLU A 183 1.14 -14.81 0.16
N THR A 184 0.77 -15.49 -0.94
CA THR A 184 1.10 -14.98 -2.26
C THR A 184 0.16 -13.85 -2.67
N PRO A 185 0.60 -12.88 -3.50
CA PRO A 185 -0.29 -11.86 -4.04
C PRO A 185 -1.53 -12.43 -4.72
N ALA A 186 -1.38 -13.53 -5.46
CA ALA A 186 -2.49 -14.17 -6.17
C ALA A 186 -3.53 -14.78 -5.21
N SER A 187 -3.10 -15.44 -4.13
CA SER A 187 -4.01 -16.00 -3.13
C SER A 187 -4.73 -14.90 -2.36
N PHE A 188 -3.97 -13.84 -1.99
CA PHE A 188 -4.51 -12.67 -1.30
C PHE A 188 -5.58 -11.99 -2.17
N ALA A 189 -5.25 -11.66 -3.43
CA ALA A 189 -6.15 -10.99 -4.36
C ALA A 189 -7.46 -11.76 -4.57
N ARG A 190 -7.39 -13.06 -4.82
CA ARG A 190 -8.59 -13.90 -4.99
C ARG A 190 -9.53 -13.83 -3.78
N ARG A 191 -8.99 -13.78 -2.56
CA ARG A 191 -9.79 -13.78 -1.33
C ARG A 191 -10.44 -12.43 -1.07
N VAL A 192 -9.75 -11.34 -1.34
CA VAL A 192 -10.27 -9.99 -1.12
C VAL A 192 -11.00 -9.41 -2.34
N GLN A 193 -11.05 -10.13 -3.46
CA GLN A 193 -11.64 -9.67 -4.73
C GLN A 193 -13.03 -9.02 -4.58
N PRO A 194 -13.98 -9.54 -3.78
CA PRO A 194 -15.30 -8.92 -3.63
C PRO A 194 -15.25 -7.53 -2.99
N PHE A 195 -14.18 -7.23 -2.26
CA PHE A 195 -13.99 -5.98 -1.52
C PHE A 195 -12.97 -5.04 -2.16
N LEU A 196 -12.31 -5.45 -3.27
CA LEU A 196 -11.21 -4.70 -3.85
C LEU A 196 -11.68 -3.35 -4.42
N LYS A 197 -11.01 -2.27 -4.01
CA LYS A 197 -11.36 -0.87 -4.38
C LYS A 197 -10.20 -0.11 -5.00
N HIS A 198 -8.97 -0.42 -4.60
CA HIS A 198 -7.75 0.22 -5.05
C HIS A 198 -6.57 -0.73 -4.93
N VAL A 199 -5.45 -0.44 -5.61
CA VAL A 199 -4.25 -1.28 -5.59
C VAL A 199 -3.01 -0.43 -5.46
N HIS A 200 -2.09 -0.84 -4.60
CA HIS A 200 -0.71 -0.37 -4.59
C HIS A 200 0.20 -1.39 -5.28
N LEU A 201 0.92 -0.91 -6.28
CA LEU A 201 1.91 -1.71 -7.00
C LEU A 201 3.23 -1.58 -6.27
N LYS A 202 3.63 -2.63 -5.59
CA LYS A 202 4.87 -2.72 -4.81
C LYS A 202 5.58 -4.04 -5.11
N ASP A 203 6.90 -3.98 -5.21
CA ASP A 203 7.72 -5.16 -5.48
C ASP A 203 8.94 -5.22 -4.56
N TYR A 204 9.45 -6.43 -4.34
CA TYR A 204 10.54 -6.69 -3.43
C TYR A 204 11.53 -7.70 -4.01
N THR A 205 12.84 -7.44 -3.86
CA THR A 205 13.85 -8.49 -3.90
C THR A 205 13.89 -9.22 -2.56
N VAL A 206 14.16 -10.53 -2.58
CA VAL A 206 14.07 -11.42 -1.44
C VAL A 206 15.46 -11.83 -0.98
N HIS A 207 15.80 -11.61 0.27
CA HIS A 207 17.10 -11.92 0.85
C HIS A 207 16.95 -12.87 2.02
N PRO A 208 17.57 -14.09 1.98
CA PRO A 208 17.41 -15.08 3.03
C PRO A 208 18.10 -14.65 4.33
N THR A 209 17.48 -15.01 5.46
CA THR A 209 18.02 -14.85 6.81
C THR A 209 17.86 -16.15 7.60
N GLU A 210 18.46 -16.26 8.79
CA GLU A 210 18.27 -17.43 9.65
C GLU A 210 16.82 -17.60 10.12
N SER A 211 16.08 -16.48 10.30
CA SER A 211 14.71 -16.50 10.81
C SER A 211 13.62 -16.35 9.73
N GLY A 212 13.99 -16.21 8.46
CA GLY A 212 13.05 -16.03 7.35
C GLY A 212 13.67 -15.27 6.19
N TYR A 213 13.08 -14.14 5.80
CA TYR A 213 13.55 -13.36 4.67
C TYR A 213 13.52 -11.86 4.97
N ARG A 214 14.39 -11.10 4.30
CA ARG A 214 14.24 -9.65 4.16
C ARG A 214 13.68 -9.31 2.79
N LEU A 215 12.65 -8.49 2.77
CA LEU A 215 12.02 -7.95 1.57
C LEU A 215 12.55 -6.53 1.37
N LYS A 216 13.46 -6.37 0.41
CA LYS A 216 14.01 -5.06 0.06
C LYS A 216 13.21 -4.48 -1.10
N ARG A 217 12.71 -3.24 -0.96
CA ARG A 217 12.01 -2.54 -2.06
C ARG A 217 12.83 -2.54 -3.34
N CYS A 218 12.17 -2.68 -4.47
CA CYS A 218 12.80 -2.57 -5.78
C CYS A 218 11.82 -1.99 -6.81
N ALA A 219 12.30 -1.71 -8.01
CA ALA A 219 11.45 -1.35 -9.13
C ALA A 219 10.52 -2.52 -9.47
N LEU A 220 9.32 -2.21 -9.98
CA LEU A 220 8.40 -3.23 -10.48
C LEU A 220 9.07 -4.06 -11.58
N GLY A 221 8.96 -5.37 -11.48
CA GLY A 221 9.58 -6.32 -12.39
C GLY A 221 11.00 -6.74 -12.05
N ASP A 222 11.65 -6.10 -11.07
CA ASP A 222 12.95 -6.55 -10.55
C ASP A 222 12.81 -7.50 -9.37
N GLY A 223 11.60 -7.65 -8.86
CA GLY A 223 11.30 -8.37 -7.64
C GLY A 223 10.61 -9.71 -7.85
N ILE A 224 9.86 -10.10 -6.81
CA ILE A 224 9.22 -11.41 -6.72
C ILE A 224 7.84 -11.47 -7.38
N VAL A 225 7.18 -10.32 -7.63
CA VAL A 225 5.80 -10.28 -8.12
C VAL A 225 5.74 -10.57 -9.62
N ASP A 226 4.92 -11.54 -10.02
CA ASP A 226 4.59 -11.78 -11.43
C ASP A 226 3.57 -10.73 -11.91
N TRP A 227 4.07 -9.57 -12.31
CA TRP A 227 3.24 -8.44 -12.74
C TRP A 227 2.39 -8.74 -13.98
N PRO A 228 2.89 -9.42 -15.03
CA PRO A 228 2.05 -9.80 -16.17
C PRO A 228 0.83 -10.62 -15.75
N ALA A 229 1.00 -11.61 -14.86
CA ALA A 229 -0.11 -12.41 -14.37
C ALA A 229 -1.06 -11.62 -13.47
N MET A 230 -0.51 -10.79 -12.55
CA MET A 230 -1.32 -9.98 -11.62
C MET A 230 -2.15 -8.93 -12.37
N LEU A 231 -1.55 -8.19 -13.30
CA LEU A 231 -2.26 -7.17 -14.08
C LEU A 231 -3.33 -7.78 -14.97
N ALA A 232 -3.04 -8.91 -15.63
CA ALA A 232 -4.03 -9.64 -16.42
C ALA A 232 -5.21 -10.10 -15.56
N TRP A 233 -4.95 -10.56 -14.33
CA TRP A 233 -6.00 -10.94 -13.41
C TRP A 233 -6.85 -9.73 -12.96
N PHE A 234 -6.23 -8.60 -12.63
CA PHE A 234 -6.97 -7.37 -12.28
C PHE A 234 -7.86 -6.90 -13.43
N ASP A 235 -7.36 -6.92 -14.66
CA ASP A 235 -8.16 -6.52 -15.84
C ASP A 235 -9.35 -7.45 -16.11
N ALA A 236 -9.18 -8.75 -15.86
CA ALA A 236 -10.24 -9.74 -16.05
C ALA A 236 -11.31 -9.69 -14.95
N GLU A 237 -10.88 -9.64 -13.68
CA GLU A 237 -11.76 -9.81 -12.54
C GLU A 237 -12.23 -8.49 -11.92
N CYS A 238 -11.49 -7.40 -12.15
CA CYS A 238 -11.73 -6.08 -11.55
C CYS A 238 -11.54 -4.94 -12.58
N PRO A 239 -12.27 -4.90 -13.71
CA PRO A 239 -11.97 -4.02 -14.85
C PRO A 239 -12.07 -2.51 -14.56
N GLN A 240 -12.68 -2.11 -13.45
CA GLN A 240 -12.77 -0.70 -13.03
C GLN A 240 -11.69 -0.31 -12.01
N LEU A 241 -10.81 -1.24 -11.65
CA LEU A 241 -9.80 -1.02 -10.66
C LEU A 241 -8.73 -0.06 -11.19
N GLU A 242 -8.37 0.91 -10.36
CA GLU A 242 -7.23 1.80 -10.58
C GLU A 242 -6.19 1.56 -9.48
N GLY A 243 -4.92 1.83 -9.77
CA GLY A 243 -3.86 1.64 -8.79
C GLY A 243 -2.77 2.68 -8.90
N CYS A 244 -1.90 2.72 -7.89
CA CYS A 244 -0.76 3.61 -7.86
C CYS A 244 0.53 2.82 -7.60
N ILE A 245 1.64 3.23 -8.22
CA ILE A 245 2.97 2.75 -7.83
C ILE A 245 3.24 3.27 -6.41
N GLU A 246 3.51 2.37 -5.49
CA GLU A 246 3.85 2.66 -4.09
C GLU A 246 5.02 1.77 -3.66
N LEU A 247 6.24 2.31 -3.67
CA LEU A 247 7.46 1.55 -3.39
C LEU A 247 8.07 1.87 -2.03
N GLY A 248 7.42 2.71 -1.22
CA GLY A 248 8.00 3.30 -0.03
C GLY A 248 8.42 2.28 1.03
N ALA A 249 9.71 2.24 1.30
CA ALA A 249 10.28 1.62 2.48
C ALA A 249 11.69 2.16 2.70
N THR A 250 12.00 2.65 3.89
CA THR A 250 13.37 3.06 4.26
C THR A 250 14.24 1.86 4.63
N THR A 251 13.62 0.77 5.11
CA THR A 251 14.32 -0.45 5.55
C THR A 251 13.80 -1.68 4.82
N ALA A 252 14.66 -2.66 4.63
CA ALA A 252 14.25 -3.98 4.16
C ALA A 252 13.43 -4.68 5.25
N ARG A 253 12.20 -5.10 4.90
CA ARG A 253 11.23 -5.68 5.84
C ARG A 253 11.64 -7.10 6.23
N HIS A 254 11.86 -7.35 7.51
CA HIS A 254 12.31 -8.64 8.01
C HIS A 254 11.13 -9.52 8.43
N ILE A 255 10.65 -10.36 7.53
CA ILE A 255 9.58 -11.32 7.79
C ILE A 255 10.16 -12.62 8.40
N ARG A 256 9.71 -12.98 9.60
CA ARG A 256 10.30 -14.05 10.43
C ARG A 256 9.54 -15.38 10.31
N LEU A 257 9.31 -15.83 9.09
CA LEU A 257 8.48 -17.01 8.78
C LEU A 257 9.02 -18.34 9.33
N PHE A 258 10.29 -18.39 9.75
CA PHE A 258 10.89 -19.59 10.34
C PHE A 258 10.80 -19.63 11.87
N GLU A 259 10.27 -18.56 12.50
CA GLU A 259 10.05 -18.50 13.93
C GLU A 259 8.63 -18.96 14.27
N PRO A 260 8.42 -20.07 15.04
CA PRO A 260 7.08 -20.54 15.38
C PRO A 260 6.22 -19.48 16.07
N SER A 261 6.82 -18.66 16.94
CA SER A 261 6.14 -17.58 17.67
C SER A 261 5.54 -16.50 16.78
N TRP A 262 6.06 -16.32 15.54
CA TRP A 262 5.48 -15.41 14.57
C TRP A 262 4.10 -15.94 14.11
N TRP A 263 3.99 -17.26 13.81
CA TRP A 263 2.76 -17.89 13.37
C TRP A 263 1.69 -18.00 14.47
N GLU A 264 2.08 -18.04 15.74
CA GLU A 264 1.16 -18.08 16.88
C GLU A 264 0.24 -16.87 16.95
N THR A 265 0.59 -15.77 16.26
CA THR A 265 -0.21 -14.54 16.21
C THR A 265 -1.24 -14.53 15.09
N TYR A 266 -1.22 -15.55 14.22
CA TYR A 266 -2.14 -15.68 13.09
C TYR A 266 -3.27 -16.67 13.38
N PRO A 267 -4.45 -16.54 12.75
CA PRO A 267 -5.56 -17.45 12.99
C PRO A 267 -5.20 -18.88 12.59
N GLU A 268 -5.74 -19.85 13.34
CA GLU A 268 -5.61 -21.24 12.96
C GLU A 268 -6.36 -21.49 11.65
N ARG A 269 -5.62 -21.75 10.65
CA ARG A 269 -5.81 -22.44 9.37
C ARG A 269 -7.17 -22.59 8.67
N PRO A 270 -7.25 -21.96 7.56
CA PRO A 270 -7.04 -22.57 6.22
C PRO A 270 -5.73 -22.16 5.52
N PHE A 271 -4.81 -21.64 6.23
CA PHE A 271 -3.58 -20.95 5.87
C PHE A 271 -2.42 -21.81 5.34
N ILE A 272 -2.36 -23.11 5.65
CA ILE A 272 -1.15 -23.89 5.34
C ILE A 272 -0.85 -23.93 3.85
N PRO A 273 -1.82 -24.15 2.95
CA PRO A 273 -1.54 -24.17 1.52
C PRO A 273 -0.98 -22.82 1.03
N ASP A 274 -1.57 -21.70 1.46
CA ASP A 274 -1.12 -20.34 1.07
C ASP A 274 0.30 -20.06 1.58
N ALA A 275 0.58 -20.46 2.84
CA ALA A 275 1.90 -20.28 3.44
C ALA A 275 2.99 -21.12 2.75
N ILE A 276 2.66 -22.36 2.35
CA ILE A 276 3.60 -23.23 1.61
C ILE A 276 3.87 -22.64 0.23
N GLU A 277 2.85 -22.11 -0.45
CA GLU A 277 2.98 -21.47 -1.74
C GLU A 277 3.87 -20.23 -1.63
N ALA A 278 3.60 -19.35 -0.66
CA ALA A 278 4.40 -18.15 -0.40
C ALA A 278 5.87 -18.47 -0.06
N LEU A 279 6.11 -19.46 0.80
CA LEU A 279 7.46 -19.93 1.11
C LEU A 279 8.18 -20.47 -0.12
N GLY A 280 7.46 -21.19 -0.99
CA GLY A 280 7.98 -21.68 -2.27
C GLY A 280 8.42 -20.55 -3.20
N ASP A 281 7.62 -19.49 -3.31
CA ASP A 281 7.94 -18.31 -4.11
C ASP A 281 9.13 -17.56 -3.54
N LEU A 282 9.13 -17.28 -2.24
CA LEU A 282 10.22 -16.62 -1.54
C LEU A 282 11.55 -17.38 -1.71
N GLN A 283 11.51 -18.71 -1.59
CA GLN A 283 12.70 -19.55 -1.78
C GLN A 283 13.22 -19.51 -3.22
N ARG A 284 12.34 -19.50 -4.22
CA ARG A 284 12.73 -19.43 -5.64
C ARG A 284 13.30 -18.07 -6.02
N ALA A 285 12.77 -17.00 -5.45
CA ALA A 285 13.19 -15.62 -5.69
C ALA A 285 14.37 -15.17 -4.83
N ALA A 286 14.79 -16.01 -3.86
CA ALA A 286 15.83 -15.65 -2.90
C ALA A 286 17.16 -15.32 -3.60
N GLN A 287 17.69 -14.17 -3.28
CA GLN A 287 19.01 -13.74 -3.74
C GLN A 287 20.11 -14.65 -3.17
N PRO A 288 21.27 -14.77 -3.84
CA PRO A 288 22.40 -15.50 -3.30
C PRO A 288 22.79 -15.03 -1.90
N ALA A 289 23.21 -15.98 -1.05
CA ALA A 289 23.67 -15.68 0.29
C ALA A 289 24.82 -14.65 0.26
N GLY A 290 24.72 -13.63 1.13
CA GLY A 290 25.71 -12.54 1.20
C GLY A 290 25.44 -11.37 0.26
N THR A 291 24.38 -11.43 -0.58
CA THR A 291 23.93 -10.24 -1.34
C THR A 291 23.48 -9.15 -0.38
N ASP A 292 23.90 -7.91 -0.62
CA ASP A 292 23.54 -6.77 0.24
C ASP A 292 22.03 -6.45 0.15
N TRP A 293 21.37 -6.68 1.26
CA TRP A 293 19.94 -6.43 1.42
C TRP A 293 19.62 -5.01 1.87
N ARG A 294 20.62 -4.22 2.28
CA ARG A 294 20.39 -2.88 2.82
C ARG A 294 19.85 -1.95 1.75
N THR A 295 18.90 -1.13 2.12
CA THR A 295 18.53 0.05 1.36
C THR A 295 19.62 1.11 1.50
N PRO A 296 19.67 2.15 0.65
CA PRO A 296 20.56 3.28 0.87
C PRO A 296 20.40 3.94 2.24
N HIS A 297 19.18 3.94 2.79
CA HIS A 297 18.92 4.45 4.14
C HIS A 297 19.60 3.59 5.22
N GLU A 298 19.51 2.25 5.11
CA GLU A 298 20.19 1.33 6.04
C GLU A 298 21.71 1.32 5.86
N ALA A 299 22.18 1.71 4.69
CA ALA A 299 23.59 1.91 4.40
C ALA A 299 24.11 3.30 4.82
N GLU A 300 23.24 4.11 5.45
CA GLU A 300 23.55 5.47 5.91
C GLU A 300 24.05 6.40 4.79
N GLU A 301 23.56 6.19 3.56
CA GLU A 301 23.88 7.03 2.43
C GLU A 301 23.28 8.45 2.57
N SER A 302 23.82 9.40 1.82
CA SER A 302 23.32 10.77 1.85
C SER A 302 21.87 10.86 1.36
N ALA A 303 21.15 11.90 1.79
CA ALA A 303 19.79 12.15 1.34
C ALA A 303 19.68 12.28 -0.19
N ASP A 304 20.75 12.82 -0.84
CA ASP A 304 20.82 12.93 -2.29
C ASP A 304 20.89 11.56 -2.98
N VAL A 305 21.69 10.63 -2.45
CA VAL A 305 21.78 9.26 -2.94
C VAL A 305 20.46 8.51 -2.73
N CYS A 306 19.82 8.66 -1.57
CA CYS A 306 18.52 8.07 -1.29
C CYS A 306 17.43 8.60 -2.25
N ALA A 307 17.40 9.90 -2.50
CA ALA A 307 16.44 10.51 -3.41
C ALA A 307 16.62 10.04 -4.86
N LEU A 308 17.88 9.95 -5.33
CA LEU A 308 18.20 9.43 -6.66
C LEU A 308 17.81 7.96 -6.82
N TYR A 309 18.05 7.15 -5.79
CA TYR A 309 17.64 5.75 -5.75
C TYR A 309 16.11 5.60 -5.88
N GLU A 310 15.34 6.45 -5.20
CA GLU A 310 13.88 6.42 -5.27
C GLU A 310 13.37 6.79 -6.67
N ILE A 311 13.95 7.82 -7.29
CA ILE A 311 13.63 8.22 -8.67
C ILE A 311 13.98 7.10 -9.66
N ASP A 312 15.18 6.52 -9.58
CA ASP A 312 15.60 5.41 -10.45
C ASP A 312 14.59 4.24 -10.40
N GLN A 313 14.13 3.89 -9.20
CA GLN A 313 13.15 2.82 -9.07
C GLN A 313 11.80 3.16 -9.72
N ILE A 314 11.33 4.40 -9.64
CA ILE A 314 10.11 4.83 -10.35
C ILE A 314 10.32 4.79 -11.85
N GLU A 315 11.43 5.32 -12.37
CA GLU A 315 11.73 5.34 -13.80
C GLU A 315 11.79 3.92 -14.38
N ARG A 316 12.45 2.99 -13.69
CA ARG A 316 12.53 1.59 -14.08
C ARG A 316 11.16 0.90 -14.02
N SER A 317 10.36 1.18 -12.99
CA SER A 317 8.98 0.65 -12.86
C SER A 317 8.11 1.11 -14.03
N VAL A 318 8.17 2.38 -14.37
CA VAL A 318 7.42 2.94 -15.50
C VAL A 318 7.88 2.34 -16.85
N ALA A 319 9.19 2.20 -17.03
CA ALA A 319 9.75 1.57 -18.23
C ALA A 319 9.31 0.11 -18.35
N TYR A 320 9.34 -0.63 -17.25
CA TYR A 320 8.88 -2.02 -17.20
C TYR A 320 7.38 -2.15 -17.54
N LEU A 321 6.52 -1.36 -16.90
CA LEU A 321 5.07 -1.37 -17.17
C LEU A 321 4.79 -1.10 -18.65
N LYS A 322 5.46 -0.12 -19.26
CA LYS A 322 5.35 0.15 -20.71
C LYS A 322 5.81 -1.03 -21.56
N SER A 323 6.83 -1.79 -21.13
CA SER A 323 7.35 -2.94 -21.87
C SER A 323 6.40 -4.13 -21.90
N ILE A 324 5.53 -4.26 -20.89
CA ILE A 324 4.51 -5.31 -20.80
C ILE A 324 3.13 -4.85 -21.29
N SER A 325 3.08 -3.73 -22.05
CA SER A 325 1.88 -3.17 -22.66
C SER A 325 0.83 -2.63 -21.67
N PHE A 326 1.32 -2.01 -20.61
CA PHE A 326 0.51 -1.28 -19.63
C PHE A 326 0.79 0.22 -19.67
#